data_07de862f55d8c17bba8a89dcf018eb70
#
_entry.id   07de862f55d8c17bba8a89dcf018eb70
#
_cell.length_a   1.000
_cell.length_b   1.000
_cell.length_c   1.000
_cell.angle_alpha   90.00
_cell.angle_beta   90.00
_cell.angle_gamma   90.00
#
_symmetry.space_group_name_H-M   'P 1'
#
loop_
_entity.id
_entity.type
_entity.pdbx_description
1 polymer ?
#
loop_
_entity_poly.entity_id
_entity_poly.type
_entity_poly.pdbx_seq_one_letter_code
_entity_poly.pdbx_strand_id
1 'polypeptide(L)'
;ANSDNVLRAGLTPKYIDIPELVANVKFEPKPAGELLTAPVKSGAELDFPIPVDDFAFSLHDLALQETSIGQHSAAILFCVEGEAVLRKDEQRLVLKPGESAFIGADESPVNASGTGRLARVYNKL
;
A
#
# COMPACT_ATOMS: atom_id res chain seq x y z
N ALA A 1 -0.83 0.43 8.69
CA ALA A 1 0.36 0.79 9.50
C ALA A 1 0.83 -0.42 10.30
N ASN A 2 2.12 -0.68 10.29
CA ASN A 2 2.74 -1.68 11.17
C ASN A 2 3.12 -0.97 12.49
N SER A 3 2.33 -1.17 13.53
CA SER A 3 2.57 -0.55 14.84
C SER A 3 2.28 -1.56 15.95
N ASP A 4 3.13 -1.59 16.95
CA ASP A 4 2.97 -2.42 18.15
C ASP A 4 2.27 -1.60 19.24
N ASN A 5 3.00 -1.10 20.23
CA ASN A 5 2.44 -0.24 21.26
C ASN A 5 2.28 1.20 20.75
N VAL A 6 1.12 1.79 21.01
CA VAL A 6 0.83 3.17 20.62
C VAL A 6 0.51 4.02 21.84
N LEU A 7 1.05 5.23 21.86
CA LEU A 7 0.64 6.27 22.79
C LEU A 7 -0.65 6.92 22.29
N ARG A 8 -1.59 7.17 23.20
CA ARG A 8 -2.92 7.69 22.86
C ARG A 8 -3.03 9.15 23.24
N ALA A 9 -3.60 9.94 22.32
CA ALA A 9 -3.73 11.39 22.48
C ALA A 9 -5.10 11.84 23.03
N GLY A 10 -6.09 10.98 23.10
CA GLY A 10 -7.41 11.31 23.63
C GLY A 10 -8.57 10.61 22.94
N LEU A 11 -9.81 10.93 23.31
CA LEU A 11 -11.09 10.37 22.81
C LEU A 11 -11.14 8.82 22.85
N THR A 12 -10.64 8.25 23.93
CA THR A 12 -10.58 6.80 24.15
C THR A 12 -10.87 6.49 25.62
N PRO A 13 -11.57 5.39 25.95
CA PRO A 13 -11.71 4.89 27.33
C PRO A 13 -10.45 4.19 27.84
N LYS A 14 -9.43 4.01 26.99
CA LYS A 14 -8.17 3.35 27.35
C LYS A 14 -7.25 4.34 28.06
N TYR A 15 -6.31 3.82 28.85
CA TYR A 15 -5.30 4.62 29.53
C TYR A 15 -4.53 5.55 28.60
N ILE A 16 -4.36 6.80 29.00
CA ILE A 16 -3.60 7.82 28.29
C ILE A 16 -2.46 8.26 29.21
N ASP A 17 -1.23 8.08 28.74
CA ASP A 17 -0.02 8.57 29.42
C ASP A 17 0.42 9.88 28.78
N ILE A 18 -0.03 10.99 29.37
CA ILE A 18 0.28 12.32 28.84
C ILE A 18 1.77 12.65 28.94
N PRO A 19 2.47 12.42 30.08
CA PRO A 19 3.90 12.64 30.15
C PRO A 19 4.71 11.89 29.12
N GLU A 20 4.43 10.61 28.92
CA GLU A 20 5.11 9.78 27.94
C GLU A 20 4.77 10.21 26.51
N LEU A 21 3.52 10.58 26.24
CA LEU A 21 3.11 11.11 24.94
C LEU A 21 3.89 12.37 24.57
N VAL A 22 3.97 13.34 25.50
CA VAL A 22 4.68 14.62 25.27
C VAL A 22 6.18 14.39 25.09
N ALA A 23 6.78 13.43 25.81
CA ALA A 23 8.19 13.10 25.68
C ALA A 23 8.54 12.48 24.29
N ASN A 24 7.59 11.80 23.65
CA ASN A 24 7.81 11.12 22.37
C ASN A 24 7.30 11.89 21.14
N VAL A 25 6.53 12.97 21.33
CA VAL A 25 6.07 13.81 20.22
C VAL A 25 7.19 14.73 19.74
N LYS A 26 7.48 14.71 18.45
CA LYS A 26 8.37 15.67 17.81
C LYS A 26 7.57 16.93 17.45
N PHE A 27 7.87 18.03 18.13
CA PHE A 27 7.24 19.35 17.89
C PHE A 27 7.97 20.10 16.77
N GLU A 28 8.09 19.49 15.62
CA GLU A 28 8.77 20.06 14.45
C GLU A 28 7.72 20.49 13.42
N PRO A 29 7.60 21.80 13.11
CA PRO A 29 6.69 22.26 12.07
C PRO A 29 7.20 21.79 10.69
N LYS A 30 6.27 21.35 9.84
CA LYS A 30 6.56 21.04 8.44
C LYS A 30 5.80 21.99 7.51
N PRO A 31 6.43 22.50 6.45
CA PRO A 31 5.73 23.25 5.41
C PRO A 31 4.60 22.40 4.80
N ALA A 32 3.49 23.05 4.43
CA ALA A 32 2.34 22.35 3.88
C ALA A 32 2.69 21.50 2.62
N GLY A 33 3.63 21.97 1.80
CA GLY A 33 4.11 21.26 0.61
C GLY A 33 4.90 19.98 0.91
N GLU A 34 5.36 19.78 2.14
CA GLU A 34 6.12 18.59 2.58
C GLU A 34 5.22 17.55 3.29
N LEU A 35 3.93 17.85 3.46
CA LEU A 35 2.99 16.94 4.13
C LEU A 35 2.55 15.78 3.24
N LEU A 36 2.62 15.96 1.92
CA LEU A 36 2.26 14.94 0.95
C LEU A 36 3.51 14.23 0.43
N THR A 37 3.50 12.91 0.52
CA THR A 37 4.52 12.08 -0.13
C THR A 37 4.25 12.04 -1.64
N ALA A 38 5.11 12.67 -2.43
CA ALA A 38 5.02 12.62 -3.88
C ALA A 38 5.45 11.23 -4.37
N PRO A 39 4.66 10.55 -5.21
CA PRO A 39 5.05 9.27 -5.77
C PRO A 39 6.16 9.43 -6.82
N VAL A 40 6.98 8.40 -6.95
CA VAL A 40 7.95 8.25 -8.03
C VAL A 40 7.30 7.41 -9.12
N LYS A 41 7.20 7.97 -10.33
CA LYS A 41 6.59 7.28 -11.47
C LYS A 41 7.61 6.43 -12.22
N SER A 42 7.27 5.17 -12.44
CA SER A 42 8.01 4.22 -13.27
C SER A 42 7.03 3.47 -14.19
N GLY A 43 6.94 3.90 -15.45
CA GLY A 43 5.94 3.33 -16.37
C GLY A 43 4.50 3.57 -15.88
N ALA A 44 3.76 2.49 -15.67
CA ALA A 44 2.39 2.50 -15.13
C ALA A 44 2.36 2.48 -13.59
N GLU A 45 3.49 2.30 -12.92
CA GLU A 45 3.61 2.23 -11.47
C GLU A 45 3.93 3.61 -10.87
N LEU A 46 3.24 3.94 -9.80
CA LEU A 46 3.46 5.08 -8.92
C LEU A 46 3.92 4.52 -7.56
N ASP A 47 5.21 4.53 -7.30
CA ASP A 47 5.77 4.08 -6.03
C ASP A 47 5.80 5.24 -5.02
N PHE A 48 5.33 4.98 -3.80
CA PHE A 48 5.31 5.97 -2.72
C PHE A 48 6.48 5.71 -1.77
N PRO A 49 7.46 6.63 -1.68
CA PRO A 49 8.62 6.47 -0.81
C PRO A 49 8.23 6.60 0.66
N ILE A 50 7.80 5.49 1.26
CA ILE A 50 7.42 5.40 2.67
C ILE A 50 8.71 5.27 3.51
N PRO A 51 8.90 6.12 4.56
CA PRO A 51 10.13 6.18 5.34
C PRO A 51 10.21 5.10 6.45
N VAL A 52 9.68 3.91 6.18
CA VAL A 52 9.77 2.72 7.05
C VAL A 52 10.03 1.50 6.18
N ASP A 53 10.66 0.48 6.75
CA ASP A 53 11.02 -0.74 6.02
C ASP A 53 9.94 -1.83 6.13
N ASP A 54 8.99 -1.67 7.06
CA ASP A 54 7.95 -2.65 7.35
C ASP A 54 7.01 -2.95 6.19
N PHE A 55 6.77 -1.95 5.33
CA PHE A 55 5.93 -2.13 4.14
C PHE A 55 6.26 -1.13 3.04
N ALA A 56 5.87 -1.47 1.83
CA ALA A 56 5.88 -0.61 0.66
C ALA A 56 4.46 -0.47 0.10
N PHE A 57 4.22 0.63 -0.59
CA PHE A 57 2.94 0.93 -1.22
C PHE A 57 3.15 1.49 -2.62
N SER A 58 2.44 0.94 -3.59
CA SER A 58 2.40 1.47 -4.94
C SER A 58 0.98 1.45 -5.53
N LEU A 59 0.75 2.31 -6.52
CA LEU A 59 -0.43 2.30 -7.37
C LEU A 59 -0.03 1.92 -8.79
N HIS A 60 -0.87 1.14 -9.46
CA HIS A 60 -0.68 0.74 -10.85
C HIS A 60 -1.85 1.25 -11.68
N ASP A 61 -1.57 2.07 -12.68
CA ASP A 61 -2.54 2.44 -13.70
C ASP A 61 -2.75 1.23 -14.62
N LEU A 62 -3.98 0.68 -14.63
CA LEU A 62 -4.31 -0.49 -15.41
C LEU A 62 -4.55 -0.13 -16.89
N ALA A 63 -4.12 -1.03 -17.75
CA ALA A 63 -4.37 -0.98 -19.18
C ALA A 63 -4.93 -2.33 -19.65
N LEU A 64 -5.51 -2.37 -20.87
CA LEU A 64 -6.00 -3.62 -21.46
C LEU A 64 -4.85 -4.62 -21.74
N GLN A 65 -3.65 -4.10 -21.95
CA GLN A 65 -2.44 -4.93 -22.06
C GLN A 65 -2.02 -5.41 -20.68
N GLU A 66 -1.75 -6.70 -20.54
CA GLU A 66 -1.24 -7.29 -19.30
C GLU A 66 0.13 -6.74 -18.95
N THR A 67 0.30 -6.35 -17.69
CA THR A 67 1.57 -5.92 -17.10
C THR A 67 1.88 -6.79 -15.90
N SER A 68 3.11 -7.26 -15.79
CA SER A 68 3.54 -8.05 -14.63
C SER A 68 3.63 -7.16 -13.39
N ILE A 69 2.99 -7.60 -12.32
CA ILE A 69 3.14 -7.00 -10.99
C ILE A 69 4.35 -7.68 -10.33
N GLY A 70 5.40 -6.90 -10.09
CA GLY A 70 6.61 -7.40 -9.45
C GLY A 70 6.28 -8.03 -8.09
N GLN A 71 6.89 -9.18 -7.80
CA GLN A 71 6.67 -9.93 -6.56
C GLN A 71 8.02 -10.18 -5.88
N HIS A 72 8.18 -9.69 -4.68
CA HIS A 72 9.37 -9.91 -3.85
C HIS A 72 9.01 -10.48 -2.47
N SER A 73 7.76 -10.37 -2.07
CA SER A 73 7.23 -10.82 -0.78
C SER A 73 5.73 -11.03 -0.90
N ALA A 74 5.08 -11.45 0.18
CA ALA A 74 3.62 -11.46 0.25
C ALA A 74 3.07 -10.06 -0.02
N ALA A 75 1.98 -10.00 -0.78
CA ALA A 75 1.37 -8.74 -1.19
C ALA A 75 -0.17 -8.79 -1.10
N ILE A 76 -0.75 -7.62 -0.88
CA ILE A 76 -2.19 -7.41 -1.03
C ILE A 76 -2.39 -6.49 -2.23
N LEU A 77 -3.23 -6.92 -3.17
CA LEU A 77 -3.72 -6.12 -4.28
C LEU A 77 -5.14 -5.66 -3.96
N PHE A 78 -5.43 -4.39 -4.19
CA PHE A 78 -6.72 -3.79 -3.91
C PHE A 78 -7.18 -2.95 -5.11
N CYS A 79 -8.36 -3.26 -5.64
CA CYS A 79 -8.94 -2.48 -6.73
C CYS A 79 -9.51 -1.16 -6.19
N VAL A 80 -8.88 -0.05 -6.54
CA VAL A 80 -9.28 1.30 -6.11
C VAL A 80 -10.42 1.82 -6.96
N GLU A 81 -10.29 1.67 -8.27
CA GLU A 81 -11.29 2.10 -9.26
C GLU A 81 -11.19 1.26 -10.53
N GLY A 82 -12.28 1.22 -11.30
CA GLY A 82 -12.36 0.46 -12.55
C GLY A 82 -12.59 -1.03 -12.33
N GLU A 83 -11.89 -1.88 -13.07
CA GLU A 83 -11.92 -3.33 -12.94
C GLU A 83 -10.52 -3.89 -13.19
N ALA A 84 -10.00 -4.65 -12.23
CA ALA A 84 -8.71 -5.30 -12.34
C ALA A 84 -8.88 -6.79 -12.67
N VAL A 85 -8.25 -7.25 -13.73
CA VAL A 85 -8.15 -8.66 -14.08
C VAL A 85 -6.75 -9.14 -13.72
N LEU A 86 -6.68 -10.02 -12.74
CA LEU A 86 -5.45 -10.67 -12.33
C LEU A 86 -5.32 -12.03 -12.98
N ARG A 87 -4.14 -12.36 -13.50
CA ARG A 87 -3.82 -13.65 -14.09
C ARG A 87 -2.56 -14.22 -13.49
N LYS A 88 -2.63 -15.52 -13.18
CA LYS A 88 -1.50 -16.31 -12.76
C LYS A 88 -1.68 -17.71 -13.35
N ASP A 89 -0.77 -18.10 -14.22
CA ASP A 89 -0.85 -19.35 -14.97
C ASP A 89 -2.23 -19.47 -15.69
N GLU A 90 -3.00 -20.50 -15.42
CA GLU A 90 -4.36 -20.67 -15.95
C GLU A 90 -5.46 -20.03 -15.10
N GLN A 91 -5.09 -19.49 -13.93
CA GLN A 91 -6.03 -18.87 -13.01
C GLN A 91 -6.32 -17.42 -13.42
N ARG A 92 -7.57 -17.03 -13.30
CA ARG A 92 -8.04 -15.67 -13.54
C ARG A 92 -8.95 -15.22 -12.40
N LEU A 93 -8.66 -14.04 -11.88
CA LEU A 93 -9.48 -13.38 -10.87
C LEU A 93 -9.84 -11.97 -11.34
N VAL A 94 -11.07 -11.56 -11.13
CA VAL A 94 -11.54 -10.21 -11.43
C VAL A 94 -11.83 -9.50 -10.12
N LEU A 95 -11.27 -8.32 -9.92
CA LEU A 95 -11.54 -7.47 -8.77
C LEU A 95 -12.30 -6.22 -9.22
N LYS A 96 -13.39 -5.94 -8.52
CA LYS A 96 -14.15 -4.69 -8.61
C LYS A 96 -13.68 -3.69 -7.56
N PRO A 97 -14.06 -2.40 -7.65
CA PRO A 97 -13.70 -1.41 -6.65
C PRO A 97 -14.09 -1.85 -5.23
N GLY A 98 -13.12 -1.79 -4.31
CA GLY A 98 -13.28 -2.26 -2.94
C GLY A 98 -12.92 -3.72 -2.69
N GLU A 99 -12.67 -4.51 -3.73
CA GLU A 99 -12.25 -5.91 -3.59
C GLU A 99 -10.72 -6.03 -3.58
N SER A 100 -10.24 -7.06 -2.89
CA SER A 100 -8.80 -7.32 -2.74
C SER A 100 -8.45 -8.79 -2.99
N ALA A 101 -7.18 -9.01 -3.33
CA ALA A 101 -6.57 -10.32 -3.44
C ALA A 101 -5.27 -10.37 -2.65
N PHE A 102 -5.00 -11.51 -2.02
CA PHE A 102 -3.73 -11.78 -1.36
C PHE A 102 -2.85 -12.64 -2.29
N ILE A 103 -1.57 -12.30 -2.37
CA ILE A 103 -0.55 -13.05 -3.10
C ILE A 103 0.49 -13.52 -2.09
N GLY A 104 0.73 -14.83 -2.02
CA GLY A 104 1.77 -15.42 -1.17
C GLY A 104 3.18 -15.05 -1.66
N ALA A 105 4.15 -15.06 -0.76
CA ALA A 105 5.55 -14.71 -1.07
C ALA A 105 6.19 -15.66 -2.10
N ASP A 106 5.80 -16.93 -2.07
CA ASP A 106 6.34 -17.99 -2.94
C ASP A 106 5.57 -18.15 -4.25
N GLU A 107 4.62 -17.25 -4.51
CA GLU A 107 3.79 -17.31 -5.71
C GLU A 107 4.53 -16.81 -6.95
N SER A 108 4.23 -17.39 -8.11
CA SER A 108 4.72 -16.86 -9.38
C SER A 108 4.19 -15.45 -9.65
N PRO A 109 4.88 -14.65 -10.47
CA PRO A 109 4.43 -13.32 -10.80
C PRO A 109 2.99 -13.29 -11.29
N VAL A 110 2.22 -12.33 -10.79
CA VAL A 110 0.84 -12.08 -11.21
C VAL A 110 0.85 -11.00 -12.27
N ASN A 111 0.14 -11.23 -13.37
CA ASN A 111 -0.12 -10.20 -14.37
C ASN A 111 -1.44 -9.51 -14.07
N ALA A 112 -1.47 -8.21 -14.28
CA ALA A 112 -2.67 -7.40 -14.13
C ALA A 112 -3.00 -6.67 -15.44
N SER A 113 -4.29 -6.59 -15.74
CA SER A 113 -4.84 -5.79 -16.84
C SER A 113 -6.21 -5.23 -16.44
N GLY A 114 -6.79 -4.38 -17.26
CA GLY A 114 -8.11 -3.84 -17.01
C GLY A 114 -8.20 -2.34 -17.19
N THR A 115 -8.99 -1.69 -16.34
CA THR A 115 -9.18 -0.23 -16.34
C THR A 115 -9.10 0.32 -14.92
N GLY A 116 -8.72 1.60 -14.79
CA GLY A 116 -8.64 2.26 -13.49
C GLY A 116 -7.33 1.96 -12.77
N ARG A 117 -7.37 1.77 -11.45
CA ARG A 117 -6.18 1.68 -10.61
C ARG A 117 -6.21 0.53 -9.62
N LEU A 118 -5.07 -0.13 -9.51
CA LEU A 118 -4.80 -1.19 -8.57
C LEU A 118 -3.75 -0.74 -7.55
N ALA A 119 -4.09 -0.77 -6.25
CA ALA A 119 -3.13 -0.53 -5.18
C ALA A 119 -2.42 -1.84 -4.82
N ARG A 120 -1.14 -1.75 -4.48
CA ARG A 120 -0.34 -2.86 -3.97
C ARG A 120 0.33 -2.45 -2.66
N VAL A 121 0.20 -3.32 -1.64
CA VAL A 121 0.94 -3.26 -0.38
C VAL A 121 1.75 -4.53 -0.25
N TYR A 122 3.03 -4.42 0.08
CA TYR A 122 3.95 -5.55 0.22
C TYR A 122 5.07 -5.23 1.20
N ASN A 123 5.82 -6.23 1.65
CA ASN A 123 7.00 -6.03 2.49
C ASN A 123 8.23 -5.73 1.63
N LYS A 124 9.14 -4.91 2.16
CA LYS A 124 10.46 -4.63 1.53
C LYS A 124 11.52 -5.69 1.88
N LEU A 125 11.16 -6.74 2.60
CA LEU A 125 12.07 -7.80 3.07
C LEU A 125 12.59 -8.65 1.91
#